data_1c9a1ffa4b972b6c2741e700b0d8e261
#
_entry.id   1c9a1ffa4b972b6c2741e700b0d8e261
#
_cell.length_a   1.000
_cell.length_b   1.000
_cell.length_c   1.000
_cell.angle_alpha   90.00
_cell.angle_beta   90.00
_cell.angle_gamma   90.00
#
_symmetry.space_group_name_H-M   'P 1'
#
loop_
_entity.id
_entity.type
_entity.pdbx_description
1 polymer ?
#
loop_
_entity_poly.entity_id
_entity_poly.type
_entity_poly.pdbx_seq_one_letter_code
_entity_poly.pdbx_strand_id
1 'polypeptide(L)'
;MELNASYDIEHSRSSGSLEHDMWPLDPIDPKKAKFPCCLVWNPLPVVSWLAPFIGHVGICREDGVVLDFFGSNFVNVDNFAFGGVARYLQLDRRQCCFPQNISAHSCKHGYLHSEYGTAITWDDALHSSMRYFENKTYNLFTCNCHLFVANCLNRLCYGGSMSWNMINVGALILFKGHWVDFMSILRAFLPFVVVVCIGVLMVGWPFLIGLSSFSLLLIGWYLMGTYLFRNLLER
;
A
#
# COMPACT_ATOMS: atom_id res chain seq x y z
N MET A 1 -27.55 60.54 30.93
CA MET A 1 -27.75 60.62 29.49
C MET A 1 -26.78 59.64 28.87
N GLU A 2 -27.21 58.36 28.82
CA GLU A 2 -26.36 57.21 28.47
C GLU A 2 -26.45 57.01 26.96
N LEU A 3 -25.31 56.96 26.29
CA LEU A 3 -25.19 56.56 24.91
C LEU A 3 -24.78 55.07 24.88
N ASN A 4 -25.78 54.19 24.67
CA ASN A 4 -25.56 52.83 24.31
C ASN A 4 -25.13 52.78 22.81
N ALA A 5 -23.86 52.50 22.58
CA ALA A 5 -23.39 52.11 21.26
C ALA A 5 -23.41 50.58 21.21
N SER A 6 -24.45 50.07 20.58
CA SER A 6 -24.62 48.70 20.21
C SER A 6 -23.63 48.38 19.05
N TYR A 7 -22.60 47.64 19.36
CA TYR A 7 -21.73 47.05 18.33
C TYR A 7 -22.40 45.76 17.86
N ASP A 8 -23.13 45.81 16.79
CA ASP A 8 -23.58 44.67 16.02
C ASP A 8 -22.36 44.11 15.28
N ILE A 9 -21.69 43.16 15.94
CA ILE A 9 -20.74 42.28 15.28
C ILE A 9 -21.53 41.26 14.50
N GLU A 10 -21.84 41.59 13.24
CA GLU A 10 -22.24 40.59 12.23
C GLU A 10 -21.14 39.54 12.12
N HIS A 11 -21.32 38.48 12.86
CA HIS A 11 -20.57 37.23 12.63
C HIS A 11 -21.12 36.64 11.29
N SER A 12 -20.64 37.19 10.20
CA SER A 12 -20.68 36.51 8.93
C SER A 12 -19.92 35.21 9.08
N ARG A 13 -20.62 34.15 9.44
CA ARG A 13 -20.16 32.79 9.32
C ARG A 13 -19.99 32.47 7.84
N SER A 14 -18.91 32.96 7.26
CA SER A 14 -18.32 32.35 6.09
C SER A 14 -17.76 30.99 6.56
N SER A 15 -18.59 29.96 6.51
CA SER A 15 -18.11 28.59 6.48
C SER A 15 -17.50 28.33 5.11
N GLY A 16 -16.44 29.08 4.79
CA GLY A 16 -15.47 28.68 3.80
C GLY A 16 -14.81 27.44 4.37
N SER A 17 -15.20 26.26 3.92
CA SER A 17 -14.38 25.09 4.04
C SER A 17 -12.99 25.49 3.53
N LEU A 18 -12.01 25.57 4.43
CA LEU A 18 -10.61 25.52 4.07
C LEU A 18 -10.37 24.11 3.52
N GLU A 19 -10.90 23.87 2.33
CA GLU A 19 -10.44 22.84 1.44
C GLU A 19 -9.00 23.23 1.16
N HIS A 20 -8.10 22.69 1.95
CA HIS A 20 -6.66 22.86 1.74
C HIS A 20 -6.41 22.34 0.34
N ASP A 21 -6.17 23.24 -0.61
CA ASP A 21 -5.86 22.93 -2.00
C ASP A 21 -4.60 22.06 -2.00
N MET A 22 -4.83 20.74 -1.89
CA MET A 22 -3.77 19.78 -2.14
C MET A 22 -3.38 19.96 -3.60
N TRP A 23 -2.09 20.20 -3.85
CA TRP A 23 -1.55 20.30 -5.20
C TRP A 23 -2.17 19.24 -6.10
N PRO A 24 -2.67 19.59 -7.28
CA PRO A 24 -3.16 18.59 -8.22
C PRO A 24 -2.02 17.60 -8.51
N LEU A 25 -2.35 16.30 -8.39
CA LEU A 25 -1.40 15.26 -8.79
C LEU A 25 -1.27 15.25 -10.29
N ASP A 26 -0.06 14.99 -10.76
CA ASP A 26 0.16 14.66 -12.16
C ASP A 26 -0.68 13.44 -12.56
N PRO A 27 -1.12 13.36 -13.82
CA PRO A 27 -1.87 12.19 -14.29
C PRO A 27 -0.97 10.94 -14.25
N ILE A 28 -1.59 9.78 -13.98
CA ILE A 28 -0.90 8.51 -14.06
C ILE A 28 -0.44 8.28 -15.48
N ASP A 29 0.86 8.07 -15.68
CA ASP A 29 1.47 7.76 -16.98
C ASP A 29 2.25 6.43 -16.87
N PRO A 30 1.60 5.29 -17.18
CA PRO A 30 2.25 3.98 -17.14
C PRO A 30 3.43 3.85 -18.12
N LYS A 31 3.44 4.60 -19.22
CA LYS A 31 4.53 4.57 -20.21
C LYS A 31 5.81 5.18 -19.68
N LYS A 32 5.69 6.16 -18.81
CA LYS A 32 6.81 6.80 -18.11
C LYS A 32 7.06 6.22 -16.73
N ALA A 33 6.37 5.13 -16.37
CA ALA A 33 6.39 4.53 -15.02
C ALA A 33 6.07 5.55 -13.90
N LYS A 34 5.17 6.51 -14.16
CA LYS A 34 4.76 7.54 -13.20
C LYS A 34 3.39 7.21 -12.62
N PHE A 35 3.35 6.97 -11.32
CA PHE A 35 2.16 6.53 -10.58
C PHE A 35 1.97 7.38 -9.31
N PRO A 36 1.59 8.68 -9.41
CA PRO A 36 1.47 9.55 -8.24
C PRO A 36 0.52 9.00 -7.17
N CYS A 37 1.02 8.89 -5.92
CA CYS A 37 0.28 8.39 -4.77
C CYS A 37 -0.39 7.03 -5.00
N CYS A 38 0.25 6.14 -5.75
CA CYS A 38 -0.29 4.81 -6.03
C CYS A 38 0.37 3.72 -5.18
N LEU A 39 -0.40 2.68 -4.89
CA LEU A 39 0.16 1.36 -4.68
C LEU A 39 0.42 0.71 -6.02
N VAL A 40 1.53 0.01 -6.15
CA VAL A 40 1.91 -0.71 -7.36
C VAL A 40 2.22 -2.16 -7.02
N TRP A 41 1.97 -3.05 -8.00
CA TRP A 41 2.18 -4.48 -7.85
C TRP A 41 2.75 -5.11 -9.12
N ASN A 42 3.59 -6.13 -8.94
CA ASN A 42 4.14 -6.95 -10.00
C ASN A 42 4.19 -8.42 -9.56
N PRO A 43 3.91 -9.40 -10.44
CA PRO A 43 4.03 -10.81 -10.08
C PRO A 43 5.47 -11.18 -9.71
N LEU A 44 5.63 -11.96 -8.64
CA LEU A 44 6.94 -12.50 -8.25
C LEU A 44 7.35 -13.60 -9.22
N PRO A 45 8.50 -13.49 -9.91
CA PRO A 45 8.98 -14.54 -10.80
C PRO A 45 9.05 -15.90 -10.10
N VAL A 46 8.76 -16.97 -10.83
CA VAL A 46 8.71 -18.35 -10.34
C VAL A 46 7.58 -18.62 -9.36
N VAL A 47 7.42 -17.82 -8.31
CA VAL A 47 6.37 -18.00 -7.29
C VAL A 47 4.98 -17.81 -7.92
N SER A 48 4.81 -16.80 -8.76
CA SER A 48 3.57 -16.52 -9.48
C SER A 48 3.19 -17.61 -10.51
N TRP A 49 4.12 -18.47 -10.89
CA TRP A 49 3.83 -19.63 -11.77
C TRP A 49 2.99 -20.69 -11.05
N LEU A 50 3.06 -20.74 -9.75
CA LEU A 50 2.27 -21.65 -8.91
C LEU A 50 1.14 -20.93 -8.17
N ALA A 51 1.34 -19.64 -7.87
CA ALA A 51 0.40 -18.81 -7.12
C ALA A 51 0.35 -17.39 -7.73
N PRO A 52 -0.46 -17.16 -8.79
CA PRO A 52 -0.39 -15.96 -9.63
C PRO A 52 -0.81 -14.66 -8.93
N PHE A 53 -1.38 -14.76 -7.73
CA PHE A 53 -1.76 -13.60 -6.92
C PHE A 53 -0.66 -13.17 -5.95
N ILE A 54 0.40 -13.97 -5.79
CA ILE A 54 1.55 -13.61 -4.97
C ILE A 54 2.47 -12.72 -5.81
N GLY A 55 2.71 -11.52 -5.30
CA GLY A 55 3.52 -10.53 -6.01
C GLY A 55 4.24 -9.59 -5.07
N HIS A 56 5.04 -8.73 -5.67
CA HIS A 56 5.79 -7.67 -5.03
C HIS A 56 4.98 -6.38 -5.07
N VAL A 57 4.99 -5.62 -3.98
CA VAL A 57 4.28 -4.35 -3.87
C VAL A 57 5.23 -3.20 -3.59
N GLY A 58 4.87 -2.02 -4.08
CA GLY A 58 5.51 -0.75 -3.76
C GLY A 58 4.48 0.33 -3.50
N ILE A 59 4.93 1.46 -3.03
CA ILE A 59 4.14 2.68 -2.86
C ILE A 59 4.85 3.83 -3.56
N CYS A 60 4.09 4.72 -4.19
CA CYS A 60 4.67 5.81 -4.96
C CYS A 60 4.55 7.14 -4.22
N ARG A 61 5.56 7.97 -4.40
CA ARG A 61 5.58 9.37 -3.97
C ARG A 61 4.57 10.21 -4.76
N GLU A 62 4.41 11.46 -4.36
CA GLU A 62 3.55 12.42 -5.08
C GLU A 62 4.03 12.71 -6.50
N ASP A 63 5.35 12.62 -6.77
CA ASP A 63 5.95 12.76 -8.10
C ASP A 63 5.86 11.48 -8.96
N GLY A 64 5.23 10.42 -8.42
CA GLY A 64 5.04 9.13 -9.10
C GLY A 64 6.24 8.19 -9.05
N VAL A 65 7.30 8.54 -8.33
CA VAL A 65 8.47 7.66 -8.12
C VAL A 65 8.09 6.51 -7.21
N VAL A 66 8.42 5.28 -7.62
CA VAL A 66 8.12 4.07 -6.87
C VAL A 66 9.15 3.84 -5.77
N LEU A 67 8.67 3.50 -4.59
CA LEU A 67 9.46 3.05 -3.45
C LEU A 67 9.06 1.61 -3.13
N ASP A 68 10.04 0.72 -3.00
CA ASP A 68 9.79 -0.65 -2.60
C ASP A 68 10.92 -1.23 -1.73
N PHE A 69 10.52 -2.08 -0.79
CA PHE A 69 11.47 -2.78 0.08
C PHE A 69 11.77 -4.15 -0.51
N PHE A 70 12.97 -4.27 -1.09
CA PHE A 70 13.46 -5.49 -1.70
C PHE A 70 14.95 -5.68 -1.37
N GLY A 71 15.21 -6.35 -0.28
CA GLY A 71 16.57 -6.59 0.21
C GLY A 71 16.79 -6.00 1.60
N SER A 72 17.71 -6.61 2.34
CA SER A 72 18.01 -6.17 3.70
C SER A 72 18.68 -4.82 3.71
N ASN A 73 18.21 -3.95 4.60
CA ASN A 73 18.74 -2.60 4.83
C ASN A 73 18.68 -1.68 3.58
N PHE A 74 17.75 -1.94 2.68
CA PHE A 74 17.67 -1.18 1.44
C PHE A 74 16.24 -1.02 0.94
N VAL A 75 15.83 0.24 0.68
CA VAL A 75 14.60 0.59 0.00
C VAL A 75 14.95 1.12 -1.39
N ASN A 76 14.44 0.47 -2.44
CA ASN A 76 14.64 0.92 -3.80
C ASN A 76 13.88 2.21 -4.05
N VAL A 77 14.47 3.09 -4.87
CA VAL A 77 13.87 4.32 -5.35
C VAL A 77 13.93 4.32 -6.87
N ASP A 78 12.80 4.49 -7.52
CA ASP A 78 12.62 4.56 -9.00
C ASP A 78 13.04 3.31 -9.79
N ASN A 79 13.36 2.22 -9.12
CA ASN A 79 13.72 0.95 -9.75
C ASN A 79 12.89 -0.18 -9.17
N PHE A 80 11.62 -0.26 -9.59
CA PHE A 80 10.69 -1.25 -9.06
C PHE A 80 11.16 -2.68 -9.33
N ALA A 81 11.24 -3.48 -8.29
CA ALA A 81 11.75 -4.84 -8.38
C ALA A 81 10.91 -5.73 -9.30
N PHE A 82 11.58 -6.66 -9.98
CA PHE A 82 10.98 -7.65 -10.89
C PHE A 82 10.34 -7.09 -12.16
N GLY A 83 10.65 -5.85 -12.55
CA GLY A 83 10.23 -5.26 -13.82
C GLY A 83 9.10 -4.26 -13.70
N GLY A 84 8.46 -3.96 -14.81
CA GLY A 84 7.45 -2.90 -14.88
C GLY A 84 6.19 -3.22 -14.08
N VAL A 85 5.53 -2.18 -13.57
CA VAL A 85 4.27 -2.27 -12.84
C VAL A 85 3.22 -3.01 -13.66
N ALA A 86 2.59 -4.02 -13.07
CA ALA A 86 1.51 -4.78 -13.70
C ALA A 86 0.13 -4.30 -13.24
N ARG A 87 0.02 -3.90 -11.97
CA ARG A 87 -1.22 -3.34 -11.40
C ARG A 87 -0.89 -2.11 -10.58
N TYR A 88 -1.83 -1.18 -10.52
CA TYR A 88 -1.74 -0.01 -9.66
C TYR A 88 -3.09 0.32 -9.03
N LEU A 89 -3.04 1.03 -7.91
CA LEU A 89 -4.21 1.60 -7.24
C LEU A 89 -3.84 2.99 -6.74
N GLN A 90 -4.45 4.02 -7.32
CA GLN A 90 -4.28 5.38 -6.81
C GLN A 90 -5.04 5.55 -5.51
N LEU A 91 -4.35 6.06 -4.50
CA LEU A 91 -4.89 6.33 -3.19
C LEU A 91 -5.36 7.78 -3.09
N ASP A 92 -6.49 7.98 -2.44
CA ASP A 92 -7.00 9.32 -2.19
C ASP A 92 -6.29 9.95 -0.98
N ARG A 93 -5.47 10.97 -1.21
CA ARG A 93 -4.77 11.72 -0.15
C ARG A 93 -5.71 12.36 0.87
N ARG A 94 -6.98 12.61 0.51
CA ARG A 94 -7.99 13.14 1.44
C ARG A 94 -8.33 12.16 2.56
N GLN A 95 -8.03 10.88 2.37
CA GLN A 95 -8.20 9.85 3.39
C GLN A 95 -7.01 9.75 4.36
N CYS A 96 -5.98 10.57 4.18
CA CYS A 96 -4.83 10.64 5.06
C CYS A 96 -5.06 11.67 6.18
N CYS A 97 -4.50 11.40 7.35
CA CYS A 97 -4.52 12.33 8.47
C CYS A 97 -3.23 13.15 8.49
N PHE A 98 -3.29 14.34 7.93
CA PHE A 98 -2.22 15.33 8.09
C PHE A 98 -2.60 16.34 9.16
N PRO A 99 -1.65 16.87 9.96
CA PRO A 99 -1.94 17.85 11.00
C PRO A 99 -2.74 19.07 10.52
N GLN A 100 -2.55 19.46 9.28
CA GLN A 100 -3.25 20.57 8.63
C GLN A 100 -4.72 20.23 8.29
N ASN A 101 -5.07 18.95 8.23
CA ASN A 101 -6.40 18.45 7.87
C ASN A 101 -7.14 17.81 9.05
N ILE A 102 -6.67 17.99 10.29
CA ILE A 102 -7.23 17.37 11.49
C ILE A 102 -8.72 17.68 11.66
N SER A 103 -9.16 18.88 11.29
CA SER A 103 -10.57 19.27 11.39
C SER A 103 -11.50 18.58 10.40
N ALA A 104 -10.95 18.09 9.28
CA ALA A 104 -11.70 17.41 8.23
C ALA A 104 -11.71 15.89 8.37
N HIS A 105 -10.82 15.33 9.20
CA HIS A 105 -10.61 13.89 9.27
C HIS A 105 -10.59 13.38 10.72
N SER A 106 -11.56 12.52 11.06
CA SER A 106 -11.63 11.88 12.37
C SER A 106 -10.82 10.58 12.39
N CYS A 107 -9.62 10.63 12.93
CA CYS A 107 -8.87 9.43 13.24
C CYS A 107 -9.45 8.72 14.46
N LYS A 108 -9.85 7.46 14.33
CA LYS A 108 -10.41 6.64 15.41
C LYS A 108 -9.48 6.48 16.63
N HIS A 109 -8.20 6.69 16.48
CA HIS A 109 -7.19 6.40 17.49
C HIS A 109 -6.56 7.65 18.13
N GLY A 110 -6.90 8.85 17.67
CA GLY A 110 -6.25 10.07 18.14
C GLY A 110 -4.73 10.07 17.87
N TYR A 111 -4.10 11.23 18.00
CA TYR A 111 -2.63 11.38 17.81
C TYR A 111 -1.80 10.94 19.05
N LEU A 112 -2.33 10.09 19.91
CA LEU A 112 -1.74 9.79 21.21
C LEU A 112 -0.48 8.91 21.19
N HIS A 113 -0.09 8.33 20.07
CA HIS A 113 1.14 7.53 19.96
C HIS A 113 1.99 7.88 18.74
N SER A 114 2.88 8.71 19.02
CA SER A 114 4.27 9.01 18.67
C SER A 114 4.74 9.06 17.22
N GLU A 115 4.44 8.14 16.31
CA GLU A 115 5.03 8.16 14.97
C GLU A 115 3.99 8.06 13.84
N TYR A 116 2.81 7.57 14.14
CA TYR A 116 1.74 7.39 13.15
C TYR A 116 0.79 8.59 13.15
N GLY A 117 0.42 9.05 11.96
CA GLY A 117 -0.48 10.19 11.79
C GLY A 117 0.15 11.57 12.09
N THR A 118 1.46 11.64 12.25
CA THR A 118 2.22 12.89 12.50
C THR A 118 2.93 13.40 11.25
N ALA A 119 2.87 12.69 10.14
CA ALA A 119 3.45 13.13 8.88
C ALA A 119 2.79 14.43 8.41
N ILE A 120 3.60 15.38 7.97
CA ILE A 120 3.13 16.67 7.47
C ILE A 120 2.62 16.55 6.03
N THR A 121 3.27 15.69 5.25
CA THR A 121 2.92 15.42 3.85
C THR A 121 2.93 13.91 3.56
N TRP A 122 2.42 13.54 2.40
CA TRP A 122 2.50 12.18 1.89
C TRP A 122 3.96 11.68 1.83
N ASP A 123 4.83 12.44 1.17
CA ASP A 123 6.23 12.07 0.99
C ASP A 123 6.99 12.01 2.31
N ASP A 124 6.65 12.85 3.30
CA ASP A 124 7.26 12.81 4.64
C ASP A 124 6.97 11.48 5.36
N ALA A 125 5.73 10.96 5.26
CA ALA A 125 5.39 9.65 5.78
C ALA A 125 6.21 8.54 5.12
N LEU A 126 6.36 8.61 3.79
CA LEU A 126 7.14 7.63 3.03
C LEU A 126 8.62 7.69 3.41
N HIS A 127 9.21 8.87 3.49
CA HIS A 127 10.60 9.05 3.91
C HIS A 127 10.86 8.52 5.33
N SER A 128 9.93 8.74 6.24
CA SER A 128 10.02 8.20 7.60
C SER A 128 9.97 6.67 7.62
N SER A 129 9.15 6.08 6.76
CA SER A 129 9.10 4.62 6.56
C SER A 129 10.38 4.08 5.94
N MET A 130 10.94 4.76 4.94
CA MET A 130 12.22 4.37 4.32
C MET A 130 13.32 4.28 5.37
N ARG A 131 13.54 5.34 6.17
CA ARG A 131 14.54 5.37 7.24
C ARG A 131 14.36 4.23 8.26
N TYR A 132 13.11 3.89 8.57
CA TYR A 132 12.84 2.76 9.46
C TYR A 132 13.25 1.42 8.83
N PHE A 133 12.96 1.20 7.54
CA PHE A 133 13.26 -0.06 6.84
C PHE A 133 14.71 -0.20 6.38
N GLU A 134 15.46 0.89 6.24
CA GLU A 134 16.91 0.87 6.01
C GLU A 134 17.69 0.18 7.13
N ASN A 135 17.09 0.00 8.30
CA ASN A 135 17.66 -0.73 9.43
C ASN A 135 17.01 -2.11 9.65
N LYS A 136 16.25 -2.63 8.67
CA LYS A 136 15.55 -3.91 8.78
C LYS A 136 16.09 -4.94 7.83
N THR A 137 16.28 -6.17 8.34
CA THR A 137 16.62 -7.32 7.51
C THR A 137 15.38 -7.79 6.76
N TYR A 138 15.51 -7.96 5.45
CA TYR A 138 14.41 -8.47 4.63
C TYR A 138 14.14 -9.94 4.95
N ASN A 139 12.88 -10.26 5.16
CA ASN A 139 12.39 -11.63 5.34
C ASN A 139 11.06 -11.77 4.63
N LEU A 140 10.97 -12.70 3.67
CA LEU A 140 9.80 -12.88 2.82
C LEU A 140 8.49 -13.07 3.61
N PHE A 141 8.55 -13.65 4.80
CA PHE A 141 7.38 -14.00 5.60
C PHE A 141 7.01 -12.99 6.68
N THR A 142 7.99 -12.26 7.21
CA THR A 142 7.77 -11.43 8.41
C THR A 142 8.11 -9.95 8.22
N CYS A 143 9.09 -9.64 7.34
CA CYS A 143 9.53 -8.27 7.10
C CYS A 143 9.80 -8.07 5.61
N ASN A 144 8.76 -7.78 4.85
CA ASN A 144 8.76 -7.77 3.40
C ASN A 144 8.15 -6.47 2.83
N CYS A 145 8.02 -6.42 1.50
CA CYS A 145 7.44 -5.30 0.77
C CYS A 145 6.02 -4.92 1.23
N HIS A 146 5.17 -5.91 1.56
CA HIS A 146 3.81 -5.63 2.05
C HIS A 146 3.83 -4.95 3.43
N LEU A 147 4.77 -5.35 4.31
CA LEU A 147 4.92 -4.70 5.61
C LEU A 147 5.45 -3.27 5.47
N PHE A 148 6.36 -3.02 4.52
CA PHE A 148 6.83 -1.68 4.20
C PHE A 148 5.67 -0.76 3.79
N VAL A 149 4.85 -1.20 2.83
CA VAL A 149 3.66 -0.45 2.38
C VAL A 149 2.66 -0.27 3.53
N ALA A 150 2.40 -1.31 4.33
CA ALA A 150 1.53 -1.20 5.50
C ALA A 150 2.03 -0.15 6.52
N ASN A 151 3.35 -0.08 6.75
CA ASN A 151 3.95 0.94 7.60
C ASN A 151 3.73 2.36 7.04
N CYS A 152 3.90 2.54 5.72
CA CYS A 152 3.59 3.82 5.07
C CYS A 152 2.13 4.23 5.27
N LEU A 153 1.17 3.30 5.05
CA LEU A 153 -0.26 3.56 5.24
C LEU A 153 -0.62 3.86 6.69
N ASN A 154 0.04 3.21 7.66
CA ASN A 154 -0.14 3.49 9.08
C ASN A 154 0.38 4.88 9.45
N ARG A 155 1.54 5.31 8.91
CA ARG A 155 2.06 6.67 9.13
C ARG A 155 1.16 7.74 8.52
N LEU A 156 0.54 7.44 7.39
CA LEU A 156 -0.46 8.29 6.75
C LEU A 156 -1.82 8.26 7.47
N CYS A 157 -2.02 7.34 8.42
CA CYS A 157 -3.33 7.06 9.03
C CYS A 157 -4.43 6.89 7.95
N TYR A 158 -4.08 6.18 6.86
CA TYR A 158 -4.92 6.07 5.67
C TYR A 158 -6.27 5.41 5.98
N GLY A 159 -7.36 6.05 5.56
CA GLY A 159 -8.72 5.61 5.88
C GLY A 159 -9.06 5.67 7.38
N GLY A 160 -8.36 6.52 8.15
CA GLY A 160 -8.54 6.64 9.59
C GLY A 160 -8.05 5.42 10.38
N SER A 161 -7.18 4.59 9.80
CA SER A 161 -6.67 3.36 10.41
C SER A 161 -5.15 3.40 10.55
N MET A 162 -4.67 2.97 11.72
CA MET A 162 -3.25 2.72 12.01
C MET A 162 -2.95 1.22 12.17
N SER A 163 -3.85 0.37 11.71
CA SER A 163 -3.75 -1.10 11.85
C SER A 163 -3.59 -1.82 10.50
N TRP A 164 -3.06 -1.12 9.49
CA TRP A 164 -2.70 -1.72 8.22
C TRP A 164 -1.65 -2.82 8.42
N ASN A 165 -1.86 -3.94 7.76
CA ASN A 165 -0.97 -5.09 7.78
C ASN A 165 -0.75 -5.66 6.38
N MET A 166 0.10 -6.66 6.25
CA MET A 166 0.46 -7.27 4.97
C MET A 166 -0.77 -7.82 4.22
N ILE A 167 -1.74 -8.39 4.94
CA ILE A 167 -2.96 -8.97 4.36
C ILE A 167 -3.86 -7.88 3.81
N ASN A 168 -4.06 -6.79 4.57
CA ASN A 168 -4.87 -5.66 4.13
C ASN A 168 -4.30 -5.03 2.84
N VAL A 169 -2.98 -4.86 2.77
CA VAL A 169 -2.30 -4.34 1.56
C VAL A 169 -2.49 -5.27 0.38
N GLY A 170 -2.26 -6.58 0.57
CA GLY A 170 -2.48 -7.57 -0.48
C GLY A 170 -3.92 -7.61 -0.96
N ALA A 171 -4.89 -7.63 -0.05
CA ALA A 171 -6.31 -7.59 -0.37
C ALA A 171 -6.69 -6.30 -1.10
N LEU A 172 -6.18 -5.15 -0.65
CA LEU A 172 -6.47 -3.86 -1.26
C LEU A 172 -6.06 -3.83 -2.74
N ILE A 173 -4.82 -4.23 -3.06
CA ILE A 173 -4.35 -4.24 -4.44
C ILE A 173 -5.02 -5.34 -5.27
N LEU A 174 -5.31 -6.50 -4.67
CA LEU A 174 -5.97 -7.60 -5.35
C LEU A 174 -7.40 -7.25 -5.76
N PHE A 175 -8.19 -6.61 -4.90
CA PHE A 175 -9.60 -6.33 -5.18
C PHE A 175 -9.84 -4.98 -5.84
N LYS A 176 -9.03 -3.96 -5.58
CA LYS A 176 -9.23 -2.60 -6.09
C LYS A 176 -8.19 -2.15 -7.11
N GLY A 177 -7.09 -2.90 -7.28
CA GLY A 177 -6.04 -2.54 -8.23
C GLY A 177 -6.47 -2.68 -9.69
N HIS A 178 -6.09 -1.71 -10.50
CA HIS A 178 -6.30 -1.70 -11.95
C HIS A 178 -5.09 -2.29 -12.68
N TRP A 179 -5.32 -3.02 -13.75
CA TRP A 179 -4.24 -3.49 -14.63
C TRP A 179 -3.73 -2.34 -15.49
N VAL A 180 -2.41 -2.29 -15.67
CA VAL A 180 -1.79 -1.28 -16.53
C VAL A 180 -2.22 -1.48 -17.98
N ASP A 181 -2.14 -2.72 -18.47
CA ASP A 181 -2.53 -3.10 -19.81
C ASP A 181 -2.85 -4.61 -19.91
N PHE A 182 -3.28 -5.05 -21.09
CA PHE A 182 -3.55 -6.47 -21.35
C PHE A 182 -2.29 -7.33 -21.26
N MET A 183 -1.13 -6.81 -21.68
CA MET A 183 0.14 -7.54 -21.61
C MET A 183 0.58 -7.80 -20.18
N SER A 184 0.24 -6.91 -19.26
CA SER A 184 0.46 -7.08 -17.83
C SER A 184 -0.36 -8.24 -17.26
N ILE A 185 -1.61 -8.40 -17.69
CA ILE A 185 -2.46 -9.55 -17.34
C ILE A 185 -1.83 -10.85 -17.88
N LEU A 186 -1.47 -10.83 -19.15
CA LEU A 186 -0.88 -11.99 -19.79
C LEU A 186 0.43 -12.42 -19.09
N ARG A 187 1.32 -11.46 -18.82
CA ARG A 187 2.57 -11.70 -18.11
C ARG A 187 2.35 -12.27 -16.70
N ALA A 188 1.28 -11.86 -16.00
CA ALA A 188 0.98 -12.34 -14.67
C ALA A 188 0.41 -13.77 -14.66
N PHE A 189 -0.46 -14.12 -15.61
CA PHE A 189 -1.22 -15.37 -15.57
C PHE A 189 -0.74 -16.43 -16.55
N LEU A 190 -0.13 -16.06 -17.68
CA LEU A 190 0.29 -17.02 -18.69
C LEU A 190 1.24 -18.10 -18.15
N PRO A 191 2.28 -17.78 -17.36
CA PRO A 191 3.17 -18.80 -16.80
C PRO A 191 2.40 -19.81 -15.93
N PHE A 192 1.46 -19.34 -15.12
CA PHE A 192 0.61 -20.20 -14.28
C PHE A 192 -0.26 -21.12 -15.16
N VAL A 193 -0.92 -20.59 -16.18
CA VAL A 193 -1.75 -21.38 -17.09
C VAL A 193 -0.92 -22.45 -17.78
N VAL A 194 0.28 -22.10 -18.28
CA VAL A 194 1.19 -23.05 -18.92
C VAL A 194 1.59 -24.18 -17.96
N VAL A 195 1.99 -23.83 -16.72
CA VAL A 195 2.36 -24.84 -15.70
C VAL A 195 1.18 -25.75 -15.38
N VAL A 196 -0.02 -25.19 -15.23
CA VAL A 196 -1.23 -26.00 -14.96
C VAL A 196 -1.55 -26.92 -16.13
N CYS A 197 -1.51 -26.42 -17.36
CA CYS A 197 -1.77 -27.24 -18.55
C CYS A 197 -0.77 -28.40 -18.67
N ILE A 198 0.53 -28.13 -18.54
CA ILE A 198 1.56 -29.16 -18.59
C ILE A 198 1.37 -30.16 -17.43
N GLY A 199 1.16 -29.69 -16.22
CA GLY A 199 0.98 -30.55 -15.05
C GLY A 199 -0.23 -31.47 -15.17
N VAL A 200 -1.36 -30.95 -15.67
CA VAL A 200 -2.57 -31.75 -15.89
C VAL A 200 -2.36 -32.75 -17.04
N LEU A 201 -1.69 -32.38 -18.11
CA LEU A 201 -1.41 -33.31 -19.23
C LEU A 201 -0.46 -34.44 -18.82
N MET A 202 0.51 -34.18 -17.97
CA MET A 202 1.51 -35.17 -17.58
C MET A 202 1.07 -36.03 -16.38
N VAL A 203 0.39 -35.48 -15.40
CA VAL A 203 0.08 -36.12 -14.12
C VAL A 203 -1.42 -36.31 -13.91
N GLY A 204 -2.25 -35.51 -14.60
CA GLY A 204 -3.71 -35.52 -14.42
C GLY A 204 -4.18 -34.81 -13.15
N TRP A 205 -5.33 -35.26 -12.64
CA TRP A 205 -5.97 -34.65 -11.45
C TRP A 205 -5.11 -34.59 -10.18
N PRO A 206 -4.21 -35.56 -9.90
CA PRO A 206 -3.31 -35.45 -8.74
C PRO A 206 -2.48 -34.16 -8.70
N PHE A 207 -2.11 -33.64 -9.89
CA PHE A 207 -1.39 -32.36 -9.98
C PHE A 207 -2.21 -31.21 -9.41
N LEU A 208 -3.49 -31.10 -9.75
CA LEU A 208 -4.37 -30.04 -9.25
C LEU A 208 -4.59 -30.15 -7.73
N ILE A 209 -4.72 -31.37 -7.21
CA ILE A 209 -4.82 -31.60 -5.77
C ILE A 209 -3.54 -31.14 -5.07
N GLY A 210 -2.38 -31.50 -5.60
CA GLY A 210 -1.07 -31.08 -5.05
C GLY A 210 -0.92 -29.57 -5.08
N LEU A 211 -1.24 -28.93 -6.22
CA LEU A 211 -1.16 -27.47 -6.38
C LEU A 211 -2.11 -26.74 -5.42
N SER A 212 -3.34 -27.23 -5.30
CA SER A 212 -4.33 -26.66 -4.36
C SER A 212 -3.87 -26.79 -2.91
N SER A 213 -3.36 -27.97 -2.53
CA SER A 213 -2.82 -28.22 -1.19
C SER A 213 -1.64 -27.30 -0.89
N PHE A 214 -0.71 -27.14 -1.83
CA PHE A 214 0.42 -26.23 -1.72
C PHE A 214 -0.03 -24.78 -1.55
N SER A 215 -0.99 -24.32 -2.35
CA SER A 215 -1.54 -22.97 -2.26
C SER A 215 -2.22 -22.71 -0.93
N LEU A 216 -3.00 -23.68 -0.41
CA LEU A 216 -3.63 -23.58 0.91
C LEU A 216 -2.60 -23.53 2.04
N LEU A 217 -1.54 -24.31 1.96
CA LEU A 217 -0.44 -24.28 2.93
C LEU A 217 0.28 -22.93 2.92
N LEU A 218 0.55 -22.34 1.75
CA LEU A 218 1.15 -21.02 1.64
C LEU A 218 0.24 -19.93 2.24
N ILE A 219 -1.05 -19.96 1.92
CA ILE A 219 -2.02 -19.00 2.47
C ILE A 219 -2.10 -19.17 4.00
N GLY A 220 -2.24 -20.40 4.48
CA GLY A 220 -2.29 -20.70 5.91
C GLY A 220 -1.04 -20.24 6.65
N TRP A 221 0.15 -20.47 6.06
CA TRP A 221 1.41 -20.01 6.62
C TRP A 221 1.49 -18.47 6.67
N TYR A 222 1.08 -17.79 5.60
CA TYR A 222 1.09 -16.35 5.54
C TYR A 222 0.12 -15.71 6.56
N LEU A 223 -1.08 -16.27 6.68
CA LEU A 223 -2.06 -15.85 7.69
C LEU A 223 -1.54 -16.08 9.11
N MET A 224 -0.98 -17.26 9.38
CA MET A 224 -0.42 -17.60 10.68
C MET A 224 0.77 -16.69 11.03
N GLY A 225 1.67 -16.44 10.06
CA GLY A 225 2.78 -15.51 10.21
C GLY A 225 2.34 -14.10 10.57
N THR A 226 1.31 -13.58 9.91
CA THR A 226 0.82 -12.22 10.14
C THR A 226 0.13 -12.06 11.49
N TYR A 227 -0.62 -13.05 11.95
CA TYR A 227 -1.44 -12.92 13.18
C TYR A 227 -0.79 -13.54 14.42
N LEU A 228 -0.06 -14.66 14.31
CA LEU A 228 0.57 -15.31 15.46
C LEU A 228 1.92 -14.67 15.84
N PHE A 229 2.80 -14.44 14.86
CA PHE A 229 4.13 -13.93 15.14
C PHE A 229 4.14 -12.45 15.52
N ARG A 230 3.18 -11.67 15.03
CA ARG A 230 3.01 -10.28 15.47
C ARG A 230 2.77 -10.19 16.98
N ASN A 231 1.89 -11.03 17.51
CA ASN A 231 1.57 -11.07 18.94
C ASN A 231 2.74 -11.56 19.82
N LEU A 232 3.71 -12.27 19.24
CA LEU A 232 4.92 -12.75 19.94
C LEU A 232 6.06 -11.73 19.92
N LEU A 233 6.12 -10.85 18.91
CA LEU A 233 7.17 -9.83 18.77
C LEU A 233 6.80 -8.49 19.42
N GLU A 234 5.52 -8.28 19.75
CA GLU A 234 5.02 -7.10 20.49
C GLU A 234 4.96 -7.35 22.01
N ARG A 235 5.42 -8.50 22.51
CA ARG A 235 5.64 -8.82 23.93
C ARG A 235 7.13 -8.75 24.28
#